data_6e4b7e732e2cae42d86e21e13b704784
#
_entry.id   6e4b7e732e2cae42d86e21e13b704784
#
_cell.length_a   1.000
_cell.length_b   1.000
_cell.length_c   1.000
_cell.angle_alpha   90.00
_cell.angle_beta   90.00
_cell.angle_gamma   90.00
#
_symmetry.space_group_name_H-M   'P 1'
#
loop_
_entity.id
_entity.type
_entity.pdbx_description
1 polymer ?
#
loop_
_entity_poly.entity_id
_entity_poly.type
_entity_poly.pdbx_seq_one_letter_code
_entity_poly.pdbx_strand_id
1 'polypeptide(L)'
;MNIEKLRVSGLEAAIRGMRNPYDSWEKSDSYFGLDSFDGIDNYWIPKMLNIYLGDKGVPGLTEENCSAWIRSNGIIYEDCDLCEFAFIGPNDMDLAQRLISGGSEHRKFLRQINVSFDLTLPFYVWKEFDTYKVGTTANSCSTMHTLKNNPITLDCFELGDFENIPFPKEYQRPDAKSNCDEDFIQMCLIPYLESLRLRYKETGDKKYWKELVRWLPEGWLQKRTITLNYEVIYNFCHQRKNHRLAEWHTIVNFIREHLPYASEFIFLDELKAEVEEVEEDSFLSELFVVLSKLGELKDGLYEYTHKDKKNKRK
;
A
#
# COMPACT_ATOMS: atom_id res chain seq x y z
N MET A 1 -15.75 -0.61 2.19
CA MET A 1 -14.43 0.04 1.97
C MET A 1 -14.05 -0.06 0.50
N ASN A 2 -13.39 0.97 -0.08
CA ASN A 2 -12.93 0.94 -1.47
C ASN A 2 -11.60 1.71 -1.61
N ILE A 3 -10.67 1.21 -2.43
CA ILE A 3 -9.38 1.84 -2.75
C ILE A 3 -9.28 1.94 -4.27
N GLU A 4 -9.09 3.15 -4.79
CA GLU A 4 -9.12 3.45 -6.22
C GLU A 4 -8.01 4.44 -6.59
N LYS A 5 -7.70 4.52 -7.89
CA LYS A 5 -6.81 5.56 -8.46
C LYS A 5 -5.42 5.59 -7.84
N LEU A 6 -4.85 4.40 -7.58
CA LEU A 6 -3.48 4.31 -7.09
C LEU A 6 -2.49 4.91 -8.08
N ARG A 7 -1.61 5.78 -7.59
CA ARG A 7 -0.48 6.33 -8.33
C ARG A 7 0.76 6.34 -7.45
N VAL A 8 1.89 5.95 -8.01
CA VAL A 8 3.20 5.99 -7.34
C VAL A 8 4.16 6.81 -8.20
N SER A 9 5.00 7.61 -7.56
CA SER A 9 6.00 8.43 -8.26
C SER A 9 7.23 8.67 -7.38
N GLY A 10 8.35 9.04 -8.00
CA GLY A 10 9.56 9.45 -7.29
C GLY A 10 10.54 8.33 -6.95
N LEU A 11 10.37 7.11 -7.48
CA LEU A 11 11.33 6.01 -7.28
C LEU A 11 12.73 6.40 -7.78
N GLU A 12 12.87 6.92 -8.99
CA GLU A 12 14.14 7.38 -9.53
C GLU A 12 14.81 8.41 -8.61
N ALA A 13 14.04 9.42 -8.18
CA ALA A 13 14.54 10.45 -7.28
C ALA A 13 14.99 9.87 -5.92
N ALA A 14 14.29 8.86 -5.42
CA ALA A 14 14.60 8.18 -4.16
C ALA A 14 15.91 7.38 -4.27
N ILE A 15 16.06 6.57 -5.32
CA ILE A 15 17.29 5.79 -5.58
C ILE A 15 18.47 6.73 -5.77
N ARG A 16 18.30 7.79 -6.54
CA ARG A 16 19.30 8.83 -6.69
C ARG A 16 19.65 9.48 -5.34
N GLY A 17 18.65 9.83 -4.54
CA GLY A 17 18.79 10.48 -3.26
C GLY A 17 19.59 9.66 -2.23
N MET A 18 19.43 8.33 -2.20
CA MET A 18 20.15 7.48 -1.26
C MET A 18 21.65 7.34 -1.59
N ARG A 19 22.05 7.62 -2.83
CA ARG A 19 23.47 7.59 -3.25
C ARG A 19 24.21 8.91 -3.06
N ASN A 20 23.50 10.02 -2.89
CA ASN A 20 24.07 11.35 -2.70
C ASN A 20 25.08 11.46 -1.54
N PRO A 21 24.85 10.86 -0.33
CA PRO A 21 25.77 11.05 0.80
C PRO A 21 27.20 10.61 0.53
N TYR A 22 27.43 9.71 -0.43
CA TYR A 22 28.73 9.18 -0.78
C TYR A 22 29.13 9.46 -2.23
N ASP A 23 28.37 10.31 -2.94
CA ASP A 23 28.62 10.63 -4.35
C ASP A 23 28.87 9.38 -5.20
N SER A 24 28.03 8.34 -4.97
CA SER A 24 28.26 6.99 -5.50
C SER A 24 27.30 6.62 -6.64
N TRP A 25 27.02 7.57 -7.51
CA TRP A 25 26.11 7.45 -8.64
C TRP A 25 26.53 6.41 -9.66
N GLU A 26 27.84 6.29 -9.90
CA GLU A 26 28.43 5.32 -10.83
C GLU A 26 28.16 3.86 -10.42
N LYS A 27 27.76 3.64 -9.17
CA LYS A 27 27.42 2.32 -8.64
C LYS A 27 25.94 1.96 -8.80
N SER A 28 25.11 2.92 -9.27
CA SER A 28 23.71 2.65 -9.52
C SER A 28 23.55 1.69 -10.69
N ASP A 29 22.70 0.70 -10.51
CA ASP A 29 22.37 -0.33 -11.49
C ASP A 29 20.86 -0.44 -11.74
N SER A 30 20.10 0.55 -11.28
CA SER A 30 18.66 0.68 -11.54
C SER A 30 18.37 1.34 -12.87
N TYR A 31 17.23 0.98 -13.45
CA TYR A 31 16.71 1.56 -14.68
C TYR A 31 15.33 2.17 -14.45
N PHE A 32 15.12 3.36 -15.00
CA PHE A 32 13.85 4.08 -15.00
C PHE A 32 13.58 4.64 -16.37
N GLY A 33 12.42 4.38 -16.94
CA GLY A 33 12.10 4.83 -18.29
C GLY A 33 10.62 4.76 -18.61
N LEU A 34 10.27 5.31 -19.77
CA LEU A 34 8.97 5.11 -20.37
C LEU A 34 8.86 3.68 -20.89
N ASP A 35 7.64 3.14 -20.97
CA ASP A 35 7.31 1.75 -21.31
C ASP A 35 7.82 1.25 -22.69
N SER A 36 8.53 2.08 -23.46
CA SER A 36 9.21 1.66 -24.67
C SER A 36 10.62 1.16 -24.37
N PHE A 37 10.74 -0.12 -24.19
CA PHE A 37 12.01 -0.87 -24.08
C PHE A 37 12.93 -0.73 -25.30
N ASP A 38 12.44 -0.07 -26.35
CA ASP A 38 13.20 0.21 -27.60
C ASP A 38 14.42 1.12 -27.38
N GLY A 39 14.59 1.67 -26.18
CA GLY A 39 15.70 2.53 -25.79
C GLY A 39 16.60 2.00 -24.67
N ILE A 40 16.48 0.72 -24.26
CA ILE A 40 17.55 0.10 -23.46
C ILE A 40 18.73 -0.12 -24.40
N ASP A 41 19.47 0.96 -24.56
CA ASP A 41 20.63 0.99 -25.40
C ASP A 41 21.74 0.09 -24.85
N ASN A 42 22.74 -0.12 -25.71
CA ASN A 42 23.91 -0.97 -25.48
C ASN A 42 24.71 -0.67 -24.20
N TYR A 43 24.30 0.29 -23.39
CA TYR A 43 24.94 0.65 -22.12
C TYR A 43 24.38 -0.16 -20.93
N TRP A 44 23.05 -0.28 -20.85
CA TRP A 44 22.40 -0.93 -19.69
C TRP A 44 22.45 -2.46 -19.78
N ILE A 45 22.25 -3.02 -20.98
CA ILE A 45 22.30 -4.48 -21.19
C ILE A 45 23.67 -5.06 -20.77
N PRO A 46 24.82 -4.54 -21.22
CA PRO A 46 26.12 -5.04 -20.77
C PRO A 46 26.37 -4.85 -19.27
N LYS A 47 25.87 -3.73 -18.69
CA LYS A 47 26.03 -3.46 -17.26
C LYS A 47 25.21 -4.45 -16.43
N MET A 48 23.98 -4.71 -16.82
CA MET A 48 23.10 -5.71 -16.19
C MET A 48 23.66 -7.12 -16.36
N LEU A 49 24.14 -7.48 -17.54
CA LEU A 49 24.79 -8.77 -17.80
C LEU A 49 26.02 -8.97 -16.93
N ASN A 50 26.88 -7.97 -16.76
CA ASN A 50 28.05 -8.08 -15.88
C ASN A 50 27.66 -8.30 -14.41
N ILE A 51 26.53 -7.75 -13.97
CA ILE A 51 26.02 -7.93 -12.61
C ILE A 51 25.40 -9.32 -12.44
N TYR A 52 24.62 -9.78 -13.43
CA TYR A 52 23.82 -11.00 -13.34
C TYR A 52 24.47 -12.24 -13.96
N LEU A 53 25.48 -12.11 -14.85
CA LEU A 53 26.22 -13.21 -15.45
C LEU A 53 27.57 -13.48 -14.79
N GLY A 54 28.00 -12.67 -13.80
CA GLY A 54 29.19 -12.96 -12.99
C GLY A 54 29.09 -14.31 -12.28
N ASP A 55 30.12 -14.74 -11.54
CA ASP A 55 30.17 -16.05 -10.82
C ASP A 55 28.94 -16.35 -9.93
N LYS A 56 28.04 -15.40 -9.77
CA LYS A 56 26.80 -15.44 -8.96
C LYS A 56 25.55 -15.04 -9.76
N GLY A 57 25.61 -15.07 -11.08
CA GLY A 57 24.53 -14.57 -11.93
C GLY A 57 23.26 -15.43 -11.91
N VAL A 58 22.19 -14.87 -12.45
CA VAL A 58 20.89 -15.56 -12.58
C VAL A 58 21.04 -16.77 -13.51
N PRO A 59 20.74 -17.99 -13.06
CA PRO A 59 20.87 -19.17 -13.90
C PRO A 59 20.01 -19.05 -15.16
N GLY A 60 20.62 -19.25 -16.33
CA GLY A 60 19.94 -19.20 -17.62
C GLY A 60 19.71 -17.81 -18.20
N LEU A 61 20.19 -16.74 -17.55
CA LEU A 61 20.18 -15.39 -18.12
C LEU A 61 21.30 -15.30 -19.16
N THR A 62 20.95 -14.89 -20.38
CA THR A 62 21.87 -14.68 -21.50
C THR A 62 21.65 -13.29 -22.08
N GLU A 63 22.59 -12.82 -22.91
CA GLU A 63 22.44 -11.54 -23.62
C GLU A 63 21.16 -11.51 -24.45
N GLU A 64 20.78 -12.62 -25.05
CA GLU A 64 19.60 -12.74 -25.91
C GLU A 64 18.27 -12.66 -25.14
N ASN A 65 18.23 -13.14 -23.87
CA ASN A 65 17.00 -13.14 -23.05
C ASN A 65 16.97 -12.07 -21.96
N CYS A 66 18.07 -11.34 -21.78
CA CYS A 66 18.20 -10.31 -20.73
C CYS A 66 17.09 -9.25 -20.79
N SER A 67 16.78 -8.76 -21.99
CA SER A 67 15.70 -7.75 -22.16
C SER A 67 14.32 -8.31 -21.78
N ALA A 68 14.04 -9.57 -22.11
CA ALA A 68 12.78 -10.21 -21.72
C ALA A 68 12.72 -10.45 -20.21
N TRP A 69 13.85 -10.82 -19.62
CA TRP A 69 13.96 -11.02 -18.17
C TRP A 69 13.74 -9.71 -17.40
N ILE A 70 14.36 -8.60 -17.81
CA ILE A 70 14.14 -7.28 -17.22
C ILE A 70 12.67 -6.87 -17.34
N ARG A 71 12.02 -7.11 -18.50
CA ARG A 71 10.58 -6.84 -18.69
C ARG A 71 9.70 -7.61 -17.71
N SER A 72 10.03 -8.89 -17.45
CA SER A 72 9.24 -9.73 -16.55
C SER A 72 9.48 -9.44 -15.06
N ASN A 73 10.60 -8.79 -14.71
CA ASN A 73 10.96 -8.47 -13.32
C ASN A 73 10.88 -6.98 -12.98
N GLY A 74 10.67 -6.14 -13.99
CA GLY A 74 10.39 -4.72 -13.77
C GLY A 74 8.91 -4.46 -13.50
N ILE A 75 8.61 -3.33 -12.91
CA ILE A 75 7.27 -2.92 -12.53
C ILE A 75 6.79 -1.82 -13.46
N ILE A 76 5.63 -2.04 -14.08
CA ILE A 76 4.94 -1.06 -14.92
C ILE A 76 3.87 -0.38 -14.07
N TYR A 77 3.88 0.95 -14.05
CA TYR A 77 2.85 1.75 -13.42
C TYR A 77 1.76 2.10 -14.43
N GLU A 78 0.68 1.34 -14.45
CA GLU A 78 -0.38 1.45 -15.47
C GLU A 78 -1.27 2.68 -15.35
N ASP A 79 -1.24 3.41 -14.23
CA ASP A 79 -2.25 4.46 -13.93
C ASP A 79 -1.72 5.91 -14.06
N CYS A 80 -0.58 6.13 -14.71
CA CYS A 80 -0.14 7.47 -15.06
C CYS A 80 -0.29 7.73 -16.57
N ASP A 81 -0.47 8.99 -16.98
CA ASP A 81 -0.51 9.39 -18.40
C ASP A 81 0.80 9.07 -19.14
N LEU A 82 1.81 8.63 -18.39
CA LEU A 82 3.11 8.13 -18.82
C LEU A 82 3.38 6.86 -18.03
N CYS A 83 3.23 5.68 -18.64
CA CYS A 83 3.64 4.42 -18.04
C CYS A 83 5.14 4.46 -17.75
N GLU A 84 5.51 4.53 -16.47
CA GLU A 84 6.90 4.49 -16.05
C GLU A 84 7.26 3.04 -15.69
N PHE A 85 8.27 2.52 -16.36
CA PHE A 85 8.91 1.27 -15.99
C PHE A 85 10.00 1.56 -14.98
N ALA A 86 10.03 0.83 -13.88
CA ALA A 86 11.09 0.89 -12.88
C ALA A 86 11.66 -0.50 -12.63
N PHE A 87 12.97 -0.59 -12.70
CA PHE A 87 13.73 -1.75 -12.30
C PHE A 87 14.83 -1.31 -11.34
N ILE A 88 14.79 -1.78 -10.11
CA ILE A 88 15.82 -1.50 -9.11
C ILE A 88 16.84 -2.62 -9.13
N GLY A 89 18.08 -2.28 -9.50
CA GLY A 89 19.16 -3.23 -9.59
C GLY A 89 19.66 -3.71 -8.20
N PRO A 90 20.39 -4.84 -8.14
CA PRO A 90 20.81 -5.45 -6.89
C PRO A 90 21.71 -4.56 -6.02
N ASN A 91 22.57 -3.74 -6.61
CA ASN A 91 23.41 -2.82 -5.83
C ASN A 91 22.60 -1.71 -5.16
N ASP A 92 21.59 -1.20 -5.86
CA ASP A 92 20.67 -0.20 -5.31
C ASP A 92 19.73 -0.82 -4.28
N MET A 93 19.25 -2.03 -4.52
CA MET A 93 18.38 -2.76 -3.60
C MET A 93 19.13 -3.09 -2.29
N ASP A 94 20.37 -3.60 -2.35
CA ASP A 94 21.16 -3.86 -1.16
C ASP A 94 21.38 -2.58 -0.34
N LEU A 95 21.73 -1.47 -1.00
CA LEU A 95 21.87 -0.19 -0.34
C LEU A 95 20.57 0.28 0.32
N ALA A 96 19.45 0.20 -0.41
CA ALA A 96 18.11 0.59 0.10
C ALA A 96 17.75 -0.22 1.35
N GLN A 97 17.90 -1.54 1.32
CA GLN A 97 17.58 -2.43 2.43
C GLN A 97 18.48 -2.21 3.65
N ARG A 98 19.76 -1.92 3.45
CA ARG A 98 20.66 -1.52 4.54
C ARG A 98 20.25 -0.20 5.17
N LEU A 99 19.84 0.78 4.37
CA LEU A 99 19.35 2.07 4.87
C LEU A 99 18.02 1.93 5.62
N ILE A 100 17.12 1.08 5.14
CA ILE A 100 15.84 0.78 5.84
C ILE A 100 16.12 0.13 7.20
N SER A 101 16.98 -0.89 7.24
CA SER A 101 17.38 -1.57 8.47
C SER A 101 18.14 -0.65 9.43
N GLY A 102 18.79 0.40 8.94
CA GLY A 102 19.49 1.41 9.72
C GLY A 102 18.61 2.39 10.49
N GLY A 103 17.29 2.36 10.25
CA GLY A 103 16.31 3.18 10.97
C GLY A 103 15.93 4.48 10.25
N SER A 104 15.03 5.26 10.87
CA SER A 104 14.35 6.41 10.25
C SER A 104 15.29 7.51 9.75
N GLU A 105 16.47 7.67 10.37
CA GLU A 105 17.45 8.65 9.97
C GLU A 105 18.19 8.25 8.68
N HIS A 106 18.23 6.95 8.37
CA HIS A 106 18.90 6.43 7.18
C HIS A 106 17.94 6.20 6.02
N ARG A 107 16.69 5.77 6.27
CA ARG A 107 15.69 5.50 5.23
C ARG A 107 14.94 6.73 4.71
N LYS A 108 15.57 7.92 4.76
CA LYS A 108 14.95 9.18 4.29
C LYS A 108 14.51 9.14 2.83
N PHE A 109 15.16 8.34 2.01
CA PHE A 109 14.81 8.17 0.60
C PHE A 109 13.36 7.71 0.41
N LEU A 110 12.79 6.93 1.35
CA LEU A 110 11.38 6.53 1.32
C LEU A 110 10.42 7.73 1.32
N ARG A 111 10.84 8.89 1.83
CA ARG A 111 10.04 10.12 1.82
C ARG A 111 9.94 10.77 0.45
N GLN A 112 10.76 10.35 -0.50
CA GLN A 112 10.75 10.83 -1.88
C GLN A 112 9.83 10.00 -2.78
N ILE A 113 9.42 8.80 -2.35
CA ILE A 113 8.47 7.96 -3.06
C ILE A 113 7.07 8.34 -2.61
N ASN A 114 6.33 9.01 -3.50
CA ASN A 114 4.99 9.50 -3.23
C ASN A 114 3.94 8.54 -3.77
N VAL A 115 2.87 8.37 -2.98
CA VAL A 115 1.71 7.55 -3.33
C VAL A 115 0.46 8.40 -3.19
N SER A 116 -0.40 8.38 -4.18
CA SER A 116 -1.73 8.97 -4.06
C SER A 116 -2.81 7.96 -4.47
N PHE A 117 -3.93 7.98 -3.79
CA PHE A 117 -5.10 7.13 -4.09
C PHE A 117 -6.37 7.71 -3.48
N ASP A 118 -7.50 7.28 -4.01
CA ASP A 118 -8.81 7.54 -3.44
C ASP A 118 -9.17 6.43 -2.48
N LEU A 119 -9.51 6.77 -1.24
CA LEU A 119 -9.82 5.82 -0.18
C LEU A 119 -11.17 6.15 0.44
N THR A 120 -12.08 5.15 0.46
CA THR A 120 -13.39 5.27 1.11
C THR A 120 -13.40 4.42 2.37
N LEU A 121 -13.44 5.08 3.53
CA LEU A 121 -13.42 4.47 4.86
C LEU A 121 -14.53 5.03 5.76
N PRO A 122 -14.95 4.27 6.79
CA PRO A 122 -15.83 4.79 7.84
C PRO A 122 -15.10 5.82 8.71
N PHE A 123 -15.86 6.69 9.37
CA PHE A 123 -15.31 7.76 10.21
C PHE A 123 -14.41 7.23 11.32
N TYR A 124 -14.72 6.08 11.94
CA TYR A 124 -13.89 5.52 13.00
C TYR A 124 -12.48 5.14 12.52
N VAL A 125 -12.33 4.65 11.28
CA VAL A 125 -11.01 4.38 10.70
C VAL A 125 -10.30 5.67 10.31
N TRP A 126 -11.04 6.66 9.76
CA TRP A 126 -10.47 7.96 9.42
C TRP A 126 -9.89 8.68 10.63
N LYS A 127 -10.52 8.59 11.81
CA LYS A 127 -9.99 9.15 13.05
C LYS A 127 -8.62 8.58 13.43
N GLU A 128 -8.44 7.29 13.21
CA GLU A 128 -7.14 6.64 13.42
C GLU A 128 -6.15 7.01 12.32
N PHE A 129 -6.59 7.01 11.05
CA PHE A 129 -5.76 7.40 9.91
C PHE A 129 -5.23 8.83 10.04
N ASP A 130 -6.04 9.73 10.60
CA ASP A 130 -5.67 11.12 10.84
C ASP A 130 -4.53 11.29 11.88
N THR A 131 -4.09 10.23 12.53
CA THR A 131 -2.88 10.25 13.39
C THR A 131 -1.59 10.27 12.57
N TYR A 132 -1.63 9.88 11.29
CA TYR A 132 -0.49 9.86 10.36
C TYR A 132 -0.37 11.15 9.52
N LYS A 133 -0.58 12.32 10.14
CA LYS A 133 -0.65 13.62 9.43
C LYS A 133 0.68 14.09 8.85
N VAL A 134 1.79 13.74 9.47
CA VAL A 134 3.11 14.20 9.00
C VAL A 134 3.47 13.46 7.71
N GLY A 135 3.57 14.19 6.62
CA GLY A 135 3.83 13.64 5.29
C GLY A 135 2.59 13.10 4.58
N THR A 136 1.38 13.40 5.10
CA THR A 136 0.11 13.03 4.48
C THR A 136 -0.73 14.28 4.18
N THR A 137 -1.28 14.34 2.98
CA THR A 137 -2.30 15.33 2.58
C THR A 137 -3.58 14.61 2.23
N ALA A 138 -4.73 15.07 2.72
CA ALA A 138 -6.02 14.48 2.44
C ALA A 138 -7.06 15.54 2.05
N ASN A 139 -7.75 15.31 0.95
CA ASN A 139 -8.92 16.07 0.53
C ASN A 139 -10.15 15.19 0.61
N SER A 140 -11.06 15.51 1.54
CA SER A 140 -12.25 14.72 1.79
C SER A 140 -13.45 15.19 0.99
N CYS A 141 -14.30 14.24 0.56
CA CYS A 141 -15.67 14.52 0.19
C CYS A 141 -16.39 15.10 1.42
N SER A 142 -16.72 16.39 1.33
CA SER A 142 -17.25 17.11 2.49
C SER A 142 -18.69 16.73 2.78
N THR A 143 -18.95 16.11 3.92
CA THR A 143 -20.32 15.87 4.41
C THR A 143 -21.12 17.19 4.53
N MET A 144 -20.43 18.29 4.85
CA MET A 144 -21.05 19.62 4.95
C MET A 144 -21.70 20.09 3.65
N HIS A 145 -21.16 19.69 2.51
CA HIS A 145 -21.63 20.12 1.19
C HIS A 145 -22.47 19.05 0.48
N THR A 146 -22.19 17.77 0.71
CA THR A 146 -22.72 16.68 -0.10
C THR A 146 -23.92 15.97 0.51
N LEU A 147 -24.08 15.96 1.83
CA LEU A 147 -25.16 15.25 2.53
C LEU A 147 -26.57 15.57 2.02
N LYS A 148 -26.81 16.80 1.57
CA LYS A 148 -28.13 17.19 1.04
C LYS A 148 -28.43 16.65 -0.36
N ASN A 149 -27.41 16.24 -1.12
CA ASN A 149 -27.53 15.99 -2.54
C ASN A 149 -28.08 14.59 -2.85
N ASN A 150 -27.60 13.58 -2.13
CA ASN A 150 -27.92 12.18 -2.37
C ASN A 150 -28.77 11.59 -1.25
N PRO A 151 -29.69 10.65 -1.56
CA PRO A 151 -30.40 9.89 -0.55
C PRO A 151 -29.45 9.16 0.39
N ILE A 152 -29.83 9.01 1.65
CA ILE A 152 -29.11 8.20 2.63
C ILE A 152 -29.64 6.77 2.54
N THR A 153 -28.75 5.84 2.18
CA THR A 153 -29.03 4.41 1.99
C THR A 153 -28.05 3.56 2.78
N LEU A 154 -28.23 2.25 2.80
CA LEU A 154 -27.31 1.31 3.45
C LEU A 154 -25.87 1.45 2.91
N ASP A 155 -25.71 1.68 1.61
CA ASP A 155 -24.39 1.85 0.97
C ASP A 155 -23.59 3.06 1.50
N CYS A 156 -24.22 3.92 2.30
CA CYS A 156 -23.54 5.03 2.97
C CYS A 156 -22.78 4.59 4.23
N PHE A 157 -22.88 3.32 4.64
CA PHE A 157 -22.34 2.82 5.90
C PHE A 157 -21.44 1.61 5.70
N GLU A 158 -20.44 1.46 6.57
CA GLU A 158 -19.65 0.23 6.67
C GLU A 158 -20.45 -0.82 7.44
N LEU A 159 -20.74 -1.92 6.78
CA LEU A 159 -21.54 -3.05 7.29
C LEU A 159 -20.93 -4.40 6.85
N GLY A 160 -19.67 -4.41 6.41
CA GLY A 160 -19.06 -5.58 5.76
C GLY A 160 -18.90 -6.82 6.65
N ASP A 161 -18.72 -6.62 7.94
CA ASP A 161 -18.61 -7.66 8.96
C ASP A 161 -19.81 -7.65 9.94
N PHE A 162 -20.91 -7.02 9.51
CA PHE A 162 -22.09 -6.82 10.33
C PHE A 162 -22.85 -8.12 10.54
N GLU A 163 -22.85 -8.59 11.76
CA GLU A 163 -23.67 -9.69 12.23
C GLU A 163 -24.98 -9.14 12.80
N ASN A 164 -26.11 -9.57 12.29
CA ASN A 164 -27.42 -9.10 12.71
C ASN A 164 -27.69 -9.50 14.18
N ILE A 165 -27.17 -8.71 15.14
CA ILE A 165 -27.20 -9.00 16.58
C ILE A 165 -28.57 -8.64 17.16
N PRO A 166 -29.30 -9.60 17.77
CA PRO A 166 -30.57 -9.31 18.43
C PRO A 166 -30.37 -8.37 19.62
N PHE A 167 -31.30 -7.46 19.81
CA PHE A 167 -31.32 -6.65 21.02
C PHE A 167 -31.46 -7.51 22.27
N PRO A 168 -30.85 -7.15 23.39
CA PRO A 168 -31.09 -7.80 24.67
C PRO A 168 -32.58 -7.89 24.97
N LYS A 169 -33.05 -8.98 25.58
CA LYS A 169 -34.49 -9.26 25.77
C LYS A 169 -35.24 -8.12 26.48
N GLU A 170 -34.57 -7.44 27.40
CA GLU A 170 -35.12 -6.31 28.15
C GLU A 170 -35.41 -5.06 27.28
N TYR A 171 -34.78 -4.97 26.08
CA TYR A 171 -35.00 -3.88 25.12
C TYR A 171 -35.88 -4.30 23.93
N GLN A 172 -36.21 -5.59 23.82
CA GLN A 172 -37.11 -6.06 22.77
C GLN A 172 -38.55 -5.65 23.09
N ARG A 173 -39.23 -5.14 22.08
CA ARG A 173 -40.66 -4.80 22.18
C ARG A 173 -41.44 -5.75 21.31
N PRO A 174 -42.50 -6.43 21.82
CA PRO A 174 -43.29 -7.39 21.03
C PRO A 174 -43.96 -6.78 19.78
N ASP A 175 -44.23 -5.50 19.83
CA ASP A 175 -44.86 -4.72 18.75
C ASP A 175 -43.85 -3.93 17.89
N ALA A 176 -42.54 -3.99 18.24
CA ALA A 176 -41.54 -3.29 17.47
C ALA A 176 -41.22 -3.99 16.14
N LYS A 177 -41.08 -3.20 15.11
CA LYS A 177 -40.61 -3.68 13.79
C LYS A 177 -39.09 -3.95 13.77
N SER A 178 -38.41 -3.61 14.84
CA SER A 178 -36.96 -3.66 14.94
C SER A 178 -36.55 -4.21 16.30
N ASN A 179 -36.10 -5.44 16.32
CA ASN A 179 -35.54 -6.10 17.49
C ASN A 179 -34.07 -6.56 17.31
N CYS A 180 -33.42 -6.10 16.26
CA CYS A 180 -32.01 -6.32 15.95
C CYS A 180 -31.40 -5.08 15.28
N ASP A 181 -30.10 -5.01 15.19
CA ASP A 181 -29.36 -3.83 14.70
C ASP A 181 -29.60 -3.57 13.21
N GLU A 182 -29.71 -4.59 12.36
CA GLU A 182 -30.03 -4.39 10.94
C GLU A 182 -31.38 -3.72 10.78
N ASP A 183 -32.41 -4.22 11.45
CA ASP A 183 -33.73 -3.62 11.48
C ASP A 183 -33.67 -2.19 12.03
N PHE A 184 -32.89 -1.94 13.09
CA PHE A 184 -32.73 -0.61 13.64
C PHE A 184 -32.14 0.37 12.62
N ILE A 185 -31.07 -0.06 11.90
CA ILE A 185 -30.45 0.78 10.88
C ILE A 185 -31.46 1.06 9.75
N GLN A 186 -32.08 0.03 9.18
CA GLN A 186 -32.98 0.17 8.04
C GLN A 186 -34.29 0.86 8.39
N MET A 187 -34.89 0.54 9.53
CA MET A 187 -36.25 0.96 9.88
C MET A 187 -36.31 2.22 10.75
N CYS A 188 -35.21 2.56 11.42
CA CYS A 188 -35.17 3.71 12.34
C CYS A 188 -34.11 4.74 11.95
N LEU A 189 -32.85 4.35 11.87
CA LEU A 189 -31.73 5.29 11.69
C LEU A 189 -31.76 5.96 10.31
N ILE A 190 -31.77 5.18 9.24
CA ILE A 190 -31.81 5.71 7.87
C ILE A 190 -33.05 6.56 7.61
N PRO A 191 -34.29 6.13 7.94
CA PRO A 191 -35.46 6.98 7.79
C PRO A 191 -35.40 8.27 8.60
N TYR A 192 -34.81 8.24 9.80
CA TYR A 192 -34.63 9.44 10.60
C TYR A 192 -33.65 10.42 9.93
N LEU A 193 -32.47 9.97 9.55
CA LEU A 193 -31.47 10.80 8.88
C LEU A 193 -32.01 11.35 7.55
N GLU A 194 -32.68 10.51 6.76
CA GLU A 194 -33.27 10.91 5.49
C GLU A 194 -34.40 11.94 5.67
N SER A 195 -35.21 11.81 6.73
CA SER A 195 -36.22 12.82 7.06
C SER A 195 -35.61 14.18 7.35
N LEU A 196 -34.48 14.22 8.04
CA LEU A 196 -33.75 15.46 8.32
C LEU A 196 -33.17 16.07 7.04
N ARG A 197 -32.61 15.24 6.17
CA ARG A 197 -32.09 15.64 4.86
C ARG A 197 -33.16 16.28 4.00
N LEU A 198 -34.31 15.62 3.87
CA LEU A 198 -35.45 16.11 3.10
C LEU A 198 -36.01 17.41 3.65
N ARG A 199 -36.18 17.53 4.96
CA ARG A 199 -36.63 18.76 5.62
C ARG A 199 -35.64 19.92 5.41
N TYR A 200 -34.33 19.63 5.46
CA TYR A 200 -33.35 20.64 5.14
C TYR A 200 -33.42 21.08 3.68
N LYS A 201 -33.59 20.12 2.75
CA LYS A 201 -33.72 20.40 1.31
C LYS A 201 -34.97 21.25 1.02
N GLU A 202 -36.07 20.98 1.70
CA GLU A 202 -37.33 21.69 1.54
C GLU A 202 -37.33 23.09 2.12
N THR A 203 -36.83 23.25 3.35
CA THR A 203 -36.95 24.50 4.13
C THR A 203 -35.72 25.40 4.10
N GLY A 204 -34.55 24.84 3.80
CA GLY A 204 -33.27 25.53 3.98
C GLY A 204 -32.87 25.81 5.43
N ASP A 205 -33.67 25.37 6.41
CA ASP A 205 -33.43 25.65 7.82
C ASP A 205 -32.24 24.82 8.35
N LYS A 206 -31.18 25.53 8.72
CA LYS A 206 -29.91 24.97 9.21
C LYS A 206 -30.05 24.08 10.45
N LYS A 207 -31.17 24.15 11.18
CA LYS A 207 -31.38 23.26 12.34
C LYS A 207 -31.44 21.78 11.92
N TYR A 208 -32.12 21.48 10.81
CA TYR A 208 -32.23 20.11 10.29
C TYR A 208 -30.89 19.60 9.78
N TRP A 209 -30.11 20.45 9.11
CA TRP A 209 -28.76 20.12 8.69
C TRP A 209 -27.82 19.87 9.88
N LYS A 210 -27.87 20.72 10.91
CA LYS A 210 -27.05 20.54 12.13
C LYS A 210 -27.41 19.24 12.85
N GLU A 211 -28.69 18.92 12.90
CA GLU A 211 -29.19 17.69 13.52
C GLU A 211 -28.73 16.47 12.71
N LEU A 212 -28.82 16.51 11.37
CA LEU A 212 -28.34 15.47 10.49
C LEU A 212 -26.84 15.18 10.71
N VAL A 213 -25.99 16.21 10.72
CA VAL A 213 -24.54 16.07 10.95
C VAL A 213 -24.26 15.50 12.35
N ARG A 214 -25.03 15.90 13.36
CA ARG A 214 -24.87 15.43 14.75
C ARG A 214 -25.08 13.94 14.89
N TRP A 215 -26.02 13.38 14.14
CA TRP A 215 -26.43 11.99 14.24
C TRP A 215 -25.84 11.06 13.17
N LEU A 216 -24.90 11.54 12.36
CA LEU A 216 -24.16 10.63 11.47
C LEU A 216 -23.36 9.64 12.34
N PRO A 217 -23.57 8.34 12.17
CA PRO A 217 -22.83 7.34 12.93
C PRO A 217 -21.37 7.22 12.45
N GLU A 218 -20.52 6.68 13.29
CA GLU A 218 -19.10 6.44 13.00
C GLU A 218 -18.86 5.51 11.81
N GLY A 219 -19.82 4.63 11.51
CA GLY A 219 -19.80 3.77 10.33
C GLY A 219 -20.06 4.49 9.00
N TRP A 220 -20.32 5.82 9.01
CA TRP A 220 -20.52 6.59 7.79
C TRP A 220 -19.28 6.57 6.90
N LEU A 221 -19.45 6.12 5.65
CA LEU A 221 -18.37 6.06 4.67
C LEU A 221 -18.05 7.44 4.11
N GLN A 222 -16.79 7.83 4.17
CA GLN A 222 -16.29 9.05 3.57
C GLN A 222 -15.15 8.76 2.60
N LYS A 223 -15.27 9.24 1.36
CA LYS A 223 -14.19 9.20 0.38
C LYS A 223 -13.22 10.36 0.61
N ARG A 224 -11.92 10.05 0.58
CA ARG A 224 -10.85 11.04 0.56
C ARG A 224 -9.82 10.68 -0.50
N THR A 225 -9.35 11.67 -1.25
CA THR A 225 -8.12 11.56 -2.02
C THR A 225 -6.96 11.87 -1.08
N ILE A 226 -6.04 10.94 -0.93
CA ILE A 226 -4.88 11.09 -0.06
C ILE A 226 -3.59 11.02 -0.87
N THR A 227 -2.59 11.79 -0.43
CA THR A 227 -1.21 11.72 -0.91
C THR A 227 -0.31 11.59 0.29
N LEU A 228 0.57 10.60 0.27
CA LEU A 228 1.53 10.29 1.32
C LEU A 228 2.79 9.68 0.71
N ASN A 229 3.77 9.32 1.52
CA ASN A 229 5.00 8.73 1.04
C ASN A 229 5.28 7.36 1.68
N TYR A 230 6.25 6.62 1.13
CA TYR A 230 6.59 5.28 1.62
C TYR A 230 7.03 5.24 3.08
N GLU A 231 7.63 6.30 3.63
CA GLU A 231 7.97 6.36 5.06
C GLU A 231 6.73 6.37 5.95
N VAL A 232 5.67 7.10 5.57
CA VAL A 232 4.40 7.10 6.27
C VAL A 232 3.72 5.74 6.15
N ILE A 233 3.73 5.15 4.95
CA ILE A 233 3.17 3.81 4.70
C ILE A 233 3.93 2.77 5.52
N TYR A 234 5.25 2.79 5.51
CA TYR A 234 6.08 1.93 6.36
C TYR A 234 5.64 1.99 7.82
N ASN A 235 5.51 3.20 8.36
CA ASN A 235 5.15 3.39 9.77
C ASN A 235 3.76 2.84 10.09
N PHE A 236 2.73 3.15 9.29
CA PHE A 236 1.39 2.66 9.61
C PHE A 236 1.25 1.15 9.35
N CYS A 237 1.85 0.59 8.31
CA CYS A 237 1.82 -0.85 8.07
C CYS A 237 2.39 -1.63 9.26
N HIS A 238 3.55 -1.23 9.79
CA HIS A 238 4.16 -1.87 10.96
C HIS A 238 3.32 -1.72 12.24
N GLN A 239 2.62 -0.59 12.41
CA GLN A 239 1.78 -0.34 13.58
C GLN A 239 0.41 -1.01 13.49
N ARG A 240 -0.12 -1.23 12.28
CA ARG A 240 -1.50 -1.65 12.03
C ARG A 240 -1.67 -3.06 11.49
N LYS A 241 -0.61 -3.78 11.12
CA LYS A 241 -0.69 -5.15 10.58
C LYS A 241 -1.43 -6.14 11.51
N ASN A 242 -1.40 -5.92 12.82
CA ASN A 242 -2.09 -6.73 13.83
C ASN A 242 -3.21 -5.94 14.53
N HIS A 243 -3.79 -4.96 13.87
CA HIS A 243 -4.83 -4.13 14.45
C HIS A 243 -6.14 -4.88 14.62
N ARG A 244 -7.01 -4.46 15.56
CA ARG A 244 -8.30 -5.12 15.83
C ARG A 244 -9.33 -4.90 14.73
N LEU A 245 -9.25 -3.78 13.99
CA LEU A 245 -10.17 -3.42 12.92
C LEU A 245 -9.70 -4.07 11.62
N ALA A 246 -10.58 -4.85 11.00
CA ALA A 246 -10.32 -5.58 9.75
C ALA A 246 -9.97 -4.66 8.58
N GLU A 247 -10.47 -3.43 8.58
CA GLU A 247 -10.19 -2.42 7.56
C GLU A 247 -8.70 -2.11 7.45
N TRP A 248 -7.97 -2.12 8.57
CA TRP A 248 -6.52 -1.95 8.54
C TRP A 248 -5.82 -3.13 7.87
N HIS A 249 -6.28 -4.36 8.10
CA HIS A 249 -5.73 -5.53 7.41
C HIS A 249 -5.94 -5.42 5.90
N THR A 250 -7.13 -4.97 5.48
CA THR A 250 -7.42 -4.76 4.05
C THR A 250 -6.51 -3.68 3.45
N ILE A 251 -6.26 -2.57 4.16
CA ILE A 251 -5.33 -1.52 3.70
C ILE A 251 -3.91 -2.06 3.61
N VAL A 252 -3.43 -2.77 4.64
CA VAL A 252 -2.07 -3.33 4.68
C VAL A 252 -1.86 -4.36 3.57
N ASN A 253 -2.85 -5.25 3.33
CA ASN A 253 -2.80 -6.23 2.26
C ASN A 253 -2.80 -5.55 0.88
N PHE A 254 -3.66 -4.55 0.68
CA PHE A 254 -3.64 -3.76 -0.55
C PHE A 254 -2.26 -3.13 -0.82
N ILE A 255 -1.63 -2.55 0.20
CA ILE A 255 -0.28 -1.99 0.09
C ILE A 255 0.72 -3.07 -0.33
N ARG A 256 0.65 -4.24 0.29
CA ARG A 256 1.54 -5.38 0.00
C ARG A 256 1.43 -5.86 -1.44
N GLU A 257 0.21 -5.93 -1.94
CA GLU A 257 -0.10 -6.51 -3.25
C GLU A 257 0.12 -5.54 -4.42
N HIS A 258 -0.07 -4.23 -4.18
CA HIS A 258 -0.16 -3.27 -5.27
C HIS A 258 0.94 -2.21 -5.29
N LEU A 259 1.67 -1.98 -4.18
CA LEU A 259 2.76 -1.01 -4.21
C LEU A 259 4.05 -1.63 -4.73
N PRO A 260 4.75 -0.94 -5.62
CA PRO A 260 6.04 -1.35 -6.13
C PRO A 260 7.05 -1.59 -5.00
N TYR A 261 7.76 -2.70 -5.05
CA TYR A 261 8.79 -3.06 -4.07
C TYR A 261 8.28 -2.99 -2.60
N ALA A 262 6.99 -3.26 -2.38
CA ALA A 262 6.40 -3.22 -1.04
C ALA A 262 7.09 -4.19 -0.08
N SER A 263 7.37 -5.41 -0.53
CA SER A 263 8.05 -6.43 0.27
C SER A 263 9.48 -6.00 0.64
N GLU A 264 10.19 -5.43 -0.32
CA GLU A 264 11.59 -5.03 -0.18
C GLU A 264 11.77 -3.76 0.64
N PHE A 265 10.80 -2.83 0.61
CA PHE A 265 10.92 -1.51 1.24
C PHE A 265 10.05 -1.34 2.48
N ILE A 266 8.84 -1.92 2.47
CA ILE A 266 7.87 -1.73 3.56
C ILE A 266 7.86 -2.95 4.49
N PHE A 267 7.90 -4.16 3.95
CA PHE A 267 7.79 -5.41 4.70
C PHE A 267 9.12 -6.20 4.78
N LEU A 268 10.24 -5.49 4.70
CA LEU A 268 11.58 -6.08 4.65
C LEU A 268 11.89 -7.06 5.80
N ASP A 269 11.41 -6.77 7.01
CA ASP A 269 11.66 -7.66 8.16
C ASP A 269 10.91 -8.99 8.01
N GLU A 270 9.71 -8.98 7.45
CA GLU A 270 8.93 -10.19 7.15
C GLU A 270 9.58 -10.99 6.02
N LEU A 271 10.00 -10.30 4.96
CA LEU A 271 10.74 -10.91 3.86
C LEU A 271 12.02 -11.62 4.34
N LYS A 272 12.77 -10.99 5.25
CA LYS A 272 13.99 -11.60 5.83
C LYS A 272 13.67 -12.84 6.67
N ALA A 273 12.61 -12.79 7.48
CA ALA A 273 12.19 -13.93 8.29
C ALA A 273 11.76 -15.13 7.42
N GLU A 274 10.97 -14.87 6.36
CA GLU A 274 10.58 -15.91 5.40
C GLU A 274 11.79 -16.59 4.74
N VAL A 275 12.82 -15.80 4.40
CA VAL A 275 14.04 -16.32 3.78
C VAL A 275 14.88 -17.12 4.78
N GLU A 276 14.97 -16.69 6.05
CA GLU A 276 15.69 -17.43 7.11
C GLU A 276 15.04 -18.79 7.38
N GLU A 277 13.69 -18.86 7.43
CA GLU A 277 12.96 -20.13 7.58
C GLU A 277 13.24 -21.12 6.44
N VAL A 278 13.34 -20.60 5.20
CA VAL A 278 13.62 -21.42 4.01
C VAL A 278 15.06 -21.94 4.00
N GLU A 279 16.05 -21.18 4.50
CA GLU A 279 17.45 -21.62 4.58
C GLU A 279 17.67 -22.75 5.60
N GLU A 280 16.80 -22.91 6.60
CA GLU A 280 16.86 -24.02 7.56
C GLU A 280 16.35 -25.33 6.96
N ASP A 281 15.47 -25.29 5.93
CA ASP A 281 14.94 -26.45 5.23
C ASP A 281 15.52 -26.56 3.82
N SER A 282 16.45 -27.49 3.60
CA SER A 282 17.17 -27.65 2.32
C SER A 282 16.25 -27.96 1.13
N PHE A 283 15.10 -28.60 1.37
CA PHE A 283 14.12 -28.90 0.32
C PHE A 283 13.29 -27.66 -0.03
N LEU A 284 12.91 -26.87 0.97
CA LEU A 284 12.21 -25.60 0.76
C LEU A 284 13.13 -24.56 0.12
N SER A 285 14.44 -24.60 0.37
CA SER A 285 15.39 -23.69 -0.31
C SER A 285 15.49 -23.96 -1.80
N GLU A 286 15.46 -25.23 -2.24
CA GLU A 286 15.40 -25.59 -3.66
C GLU A 286 14.05 -25.21 -4.30
N LEU A 287 12.94 -25.43 -3.60
CA LEU A 287 11.60 -25.03 -4.03
C LEU A 287 11.46 -23.50 -4.09
N PHE A 288 12.05 -22.80 -3.13
CA PHE A 288 12.07 -21.34 -3.06
C PHE A 288 12.88 -20.75 -4.22
N VAL A 289 14.02 -21.32 -4.56
CA VAL A 289 14.79 -20.96 -5.77
C VAL A 289 13.95 -21.18 -7.05
N VAL A 290 13.09 -22.19 -7.07
CA VAL A 290 12.18 -22.45 -8.20
C VAL A 290 10.99 -21.49 -8.22
N LEU A 291 10.42 -21.14 -7.05
CA LEU A 291 9.29 -20.21 -6.91
C LEU A 291 9.74 -18.76 -7.02
N SER A 292 10.94 -18.44 -6.57
CA SER A 292 11.53 -17.11 -6.70
C SER A 292 11.93 -16.79 -8.13
N LYS A 293 12.01 -17.80 -9.00
CA LYS A 293 12.01 -17.57 -10.47
C LYS A 293 10.77 -16.85 -10.97
N LEU A 294 9.72 -16.79 -10.17
CA LEU A 294 8.53 -15.97 -10.42
C LEU A 294 8.61 -14.58 -9.73
N GLY A 295 9.63 -14.34 -8.87
CA GLY A 295 9.90 -13.08 -8.18
C GLY A 295 11.40 -12.82 -7.99
N GLU A 296 12.21 -13.11 -8.99
CA GLU A 296 13.62 -13.48 -8.99
C GLU A 296 14.66 -12.45 -8.53
N LEU A 297 14.26 -11.22 -8.29
CA LEU A 297 15.19 -10.21 -7.74
C LEU A 297 15.56 -10.45 -6.27
N LYS A 298 14.73 -11.18 -5.53
CA LYS A 298 14.90 -11.36 -4.08
C LYS A 298 16.10 -12.27 -3.76
N ASP A 299 16.30 -13.33 -4.53
CA ASP A 299 17.25 -14.39 -4.17
C ASP A 299 18.68 -14.13 -4.62
N GLY A 300 18.87 -13.56 -5.80
CA GLY A 300 20.20 -13.17 -6.26
C GLY A 300 20.89 -12.22 -5.28
N LEU A 301 20.13 -11.31 -4.66
CA LEU A 301 20.60 -10.37 -3.65
C LEU A 301 20.90 -11.01 -2.30
N TYR A 302 20.05 -11.93 -1.88
CA TYR A 302 20.22 -12.58 -0.57
C TYR A 302 21.43 -13.51 -0.56
N GLU A 303 21.62 -14.35 -1.56
CA GLU A 303 22.80 -15.21 -1.68
C GLU A 303 24.09 -14.38 -1.78
N TYR A 304 24.04 -13.25 -2.47
CA TYR A 304 25.19 -12.35 -2.60
C TYR A 304 25.58 -11.75 -1.24
N THR A 305 24.64 -11.31 -0.43
CA THR A 305 24.93 -10.61 0.84
C THR A 305 25.37 -11.55 1.97
N HIS A 306 24.98 -12.83 1.95
CA HIS A 306 25.22 -13.76 3.05
C HIS A 306 26.42 -14.69 2.85
N LYS A 307 26.76 -15.09 1.61
CA LYS A 307 27.99 -15.86 1.34
C LYS A 307 29.28 -15.09 1.64
N ASP A 308 29.29 -13.79 1.39
CA ASP A 308 30.45 -12.94 1.71
C ASP A 308 30.66 -12.72 3.22
N LYS A 309 29.59 -12.80 4.04
CA LYS A 309 29.73 -12.71 5.51
C LYS A 309 30.34 -13.98 6.11
N LYS A 310 30.06 -15.16 5.55
CA LYS A 310 30.68 -16.43 6.01
C LYS A 310 32.17 -16.53 5.68
N ASN A 311 32.57 -15.95 4.56
CA ASN A 311 34.00 -15.97 4.15
C ASN A 311 34.89 -14.93 4.88
N LYS A 312 34.27 -13.89 5.49
CA LYS A 312 35.02 -12.89 6.30
C LYS A 312 35.13 -13.26 7.79
N ARG A 313 34.54 -14.39 8.22
CA ARG A 313 34.61 -14.91 9.61
C ARG A 313 35.48 -16.17 9.74
N LYS A 314 36.20 -16.56 8.70
CA LYS A 314 37.32 -17.51 8.72
C LYS A 314 38.59 -16.76 8.39
#